data_a5b00f97a4a27d689f575dd0b8d5d53b
#
_entry.id   a5b00f97a4a27d689f575dd0b8d5d53b
#
_cell.length_a   1.000
_cell.length_b   1.000
_cell.length_c   1.000
_cell.angle_alpha   90.00
_cell.angle_beta   90.00
_cell.angle_gamma   90.00
#
_symmetry.space_group_name_H-M   'P 1'
#
loop_
_entity.id
_entity.type
_entity.pdbx_description
1 polymer ?
#
loop_
_entity_poly.entity_id
_entity_poly.type
_entity_poly.pdbx_seq_one_letter_code
_entity_poly.pdbx_strand_id
1 'polypeptide(L)'
;MESIKQRFSGEYLNALDVKNRVNIPAKFRKALDPINDKTFVITRGFDECLILYPIYEWNILEQQLASLSSVRNRNRNFVRSVVRYASHVKYDRQGRIIVPDNLKLYSSIKKDVLIIGMINKIEIWSPDKIKKYDKNISIEEFDDLANDISF
;
A
#
# COMPACT_ATOMS: atom_id res chain seq x y z
N MET A 1 -21.81 0.49 -7.34
CA MET A 1 -21.19 1.43 -6.40
C MET A 1 -20.14 2.23 -7.14
N GLU A 2 -20.30 3.53 -7.18
CA GLU A 2 -19.27 4.37 -7.81
C GLU A 2 -17.99 4.34 -6.95
N SER A 3 -16.86 4.08 -7.61
CA SER A 3 -15.57 4.15 -6.94
C SER A 3 -15.21 5.60 -6.68
N ILE A 4 -14.80 5.91 -5.47
CA ILE A 4 -14.24 7.21 -5.13
C ILE A 4 -12.89 7.33 -5.81
N LYS A 5 -12.75 8.38 -6.62
CA LYS A 5 -11.54 8.58 -7.42
C LYS A 5 -10.44 9.17 -6.58
N GLN A 6 -9.63 8.31 -6.00
CA GLN A 6 -8.36 8.71 -5.41
C GLN A 6 -7.28 8.43 -6.44
N ARG A 7 -6.36 9.39 -6.62
CA ARG A 7 -5.34 9.26 -7.64
C ARG A 7 -3.98 9.55 -7.03
N PHE A 8 -3.33 8.46 -6.64
CA PHE A 8 -1.96 8.52 -6.12
C PHE A 8 -0.99 8.15 -7.24
N SER A 9 -0.07 9.04 -7.52
CA SER A 9 1.01 8.78 -8.48
C SER A 9 2.28 9.49 -8.03
N GLY A 10 3.41 8.99 -8.48
CA GLY A 10 4.70 9.56 -8.15
C GLY A 10 5.39 8.79 -7.02
N GLU A 11 6.64 9.16 -6.79
CA GLU A 11 7.56 8.49 -5.89
C GLU A 11 8.19 9.53 -4.96
N TYR A 12 8.28 9.17 -3.67
CA TYR A 12 8.82 10.06 -2.64
C TYR A 12 9.74 9.27 -1.71
N LEU A 13 10.93 9.80 -1.46
CA LEU A 13 11.87 9.25 -0.49
C LEU A 13 11.66 9.96 0.84
N ASN A 14 11.30 9.21 1.88
CA ASN A 14 11.12 9.70 3.23
C ASN A 14 11.88 8.80 4.21
N ALA A 15 11.82 9.12 5.49
CA ALA A 15 12.46 8.33 6.53
C ALA A 15 11.52 8.14 7.72
N LEU A 16 11.65 6.99 8.37
CA LEU A 16 10.99 6.76 9.66
C LEU A 16 11.67 7.58 10.74
N ASP A 17 10.89 8.15 11.65
CA ASP A 17 11.44 8.76 12.87
C ASP A 17 11.71 7.68 13.94
N VAL A 18 12.18 8.11 15.10
CA VAL A 18 12.53 7.20 16.20
C VAL A 18 11.33 6.43 16.75
N LYS A 19 10.11 6.89 16.48
CA LYS A 19 8.87 6.23 16.89
C LYS A 19 8.22 5.46 15.72
N ASN A 20 8.98 5.16 14.69
CA ASN A 20 8.49 4.46 13.48
C ASN A 20 7.35 5.18 12.77
N ARG A 21 7.33 6.50 12.82
CA ARG A 21 6.35 7.31 12.09
C ARG A 21 6.96 7.79 10.78
N VAL A 22 6.15 7.79 9.74
CA VAL A 22 6.53 8.28 8.42
C VAL A 22 5.53 9.34 7.96
N ASN A 23 6.04 10.39 7.34
CA ASN A 23 5.20 11.45 6.79
C ASN A 23 4.61 10.98 5.45
N ILE A 24 3.29 11.07 5.32
CA ILE A 24 2.62 10.83 4.05
C ILE A 24 2.78 12.09 3.19
N PRO A 25 3.26 11.99 1.95
CA PRO A 25 3.41 13.16 1.09
C PRO A 25 2.14 14.03 1.04
N ALA A 26 2.32 15.33 1.12
CA ALA A 26 1.20 16.29 1.12
C ALA A 26 0.29 16.10 -0.11
N LYS A 27 0.87 15.78 -1.26
CA LYS A 27 0.13 15.49 -2.49
C LYS A 27 -0.85 14.33 -2.29
N PHE A 28 -0.42 13.28 -1.59
CA PHE A 28 -1.27 12.11 -1.32
C PHE A 28 -2.34 12.43 -0.29
N ARG A 29 -2.01 13.23 0.73
CA ARG A 29 -3.00 13.67 1.71
C ARG A 29 -4.11 14.50 1.08
N LYS A 30 -3.76 15.35 0.11
CA LYS A 30 -4.73 16.16 -0.64
C LYS A 30 -5.59 15.31 -1.58
N ALA A 31 -5.01 14.24 -2.14
CA ALA A 31 -5.72 13.33 -3.03
C ALA A 31 -6.67 12.39 -2.27
N LEU A 32 -6.46 12.21 -0.98
CA LEU A 32 -7.31 11.34 -0.16
C LEU A 32 -8.69 11.99 0.02
N ASP A 33 -9.73 11.29 -0.43
CA ASP A 33 -11.10 11.79 -0.30
C ASP A 33 -11.45 11.96 1.20
N PRO A 34 -12.11 13.07 1.58
CA PRO A 34 -12.50 13.34 2.97
C PRO A 34 -13.37 12.24 3.61
N ILE A 35 -14.07 11.44 2.81
CA ILE A 35 -14.85 10.30 3.33
C ILE A 35 -13.99 9.33 4.13
N ASN A 36 -12.68 9.28 3.85
CA ASN A 36 -11.75 8.40 4.55
C ASN A 36 -11.39 8.90 5.96
N ASP A 37 -11.72 10.13 6.30
CA ASP A 37 -11.38 10.73 7.59
C ASP A 37 -9.90 10.53 7.95
N LYS A 38 -9.02 10.87 7.01
CA LYS A 38 -7.55 10.77 7.18
C LYS A 38 -7.05 9.37 7.53
N THR A 39 -7.84 8.33 7.25
CA THR A 39 -7.58 6.97 7.69
C THR A 39 -7.19 6.06 6.54
N PHE A 40 -6.14 5.31 6.76
CA PHE A 40 -5.68 4.22 5.90
C PHE A 40 -5.69 2.91 6.66
N VAL A 41 -5.66 1.82 5.93
CA VAL A 41 -5.28 0.52 6.49
C VAL A 41 -3.93 0.15 5.89
N ILE A 42 -2.95 -0.06 6.76
CA ILE A 42 -1.63 -0.54 6.35
C ILE A 42 -1.59 -2.06 6.54
N THR A 43 -1.10 -2.74 5.52
CA THR A 43 -0.93 -4.20 5.57
C THR A 43 0.24 -4.61 4.70
N ARG A 44 0.56 -5.92 4.73
CA ARG A 44 1.55 -6.45 3.81
C ARG A 44 1.04 -6.34 2.38
N GLY A 45 1.95 -5.97 1.46
CA GLY A 45 1.66 -6.00 0.04
C GLY A 45 2.14 -7.28 -0.60
N PHE A 46 2.06 -7.30 -1.91
CA PHE A 46 2.78 -8.25 -2.74
C PHE A 46 4.25 -7.78 -2.82
N ASP A 47 5.15 -8.65 -3.21
CA ASP A 47 6.55 -8.28 -3.47
C ASP A 47 7.33 -7.73 -2.27
N GLU A 48 6.99 -8.15 -1.06
CA GLU A 48 7.70 -7.76 0.17
C GLU A 48 7.67 -6.25 0.46
N CYS A 49 6.61 -5.57 0.06
CA CYS A 49 6.35 -4.18 0.41
C CYS A 49 5.14 -4.06 1.32
N LEU A 50 4.86 -2.85 1.77
CA LEU A 50 3.64 -2.51 2.50
C LEU A 50 2.68 -1.77 1.59
N ILE A 51 1.39 -1.93 1.83
CA ILE A 51 0.36 -1.19 1.13
C ILE A 51 -0.46 -0.37 2.12
N LEU A 52 -0.69 0.89 1.78
CA LEU A 52 -1.67 1.75 2.42
C LEU A 52 -2.91 1.81 1.54
N TYR A 53 -3.99 1.26 2.05
CA TYR A 53 -5.30 1.43 1.42
C TYR A 53 -6.05 2.57 2.10
N PRO A 54 -6.59 3.54 1.37
CA PRO A 54 -7.63 4.39 1.95
C PRO A 54 -8.71 3.51 2.57
N ILE A 55 -9.27 3.89 3.72
CA ILE A 55 -10.22 3.02 4.43
C ILE A 55 -11.41 2.62 3.56
N TYR A 56 -11.86 3.49 2.68
CA TYR A 56 -12.93 3.19 1.74
C TYR A 56 -12.56 2.04 0.80
N GLU A 57 -11.34 2.07 0.24
CA GLU A 57 -10.84 1.00 -0.63
C GLU A 57 -10.62 -0.30 0.15
N TRP A 58 -10.13 -0.21 1.38
CA TRP A 58 -9.96 -1.37 2.24
C TRP A 58 -11.31 -2.06 2.52
N ASN A 59 -12.36 -1.29 2.79
CA ASN A 59 -13.68 -1.87 3.05
C ASN A 59 -14.20 -2.67 1.85
N ILE A 60 -13.94 -2.21 0.62
CA ILE A 60 -14.29 -2.94 -0.59
C ILE A 60 -13.49 -4.24 -0.69
N LEU A 61 -12.19 -4.18 -0.47
CA LEU A 61 -11.31 -5.35 -0.47
C LEU A 61 -11.73 -6.36 0.60
N GLU A 62 -12.04 -5.87 1.79
CA GLU A 62 -12.48 -6.72 2.91
C GLU A 62 -13.74 -7.50 2.58
N GLN A 63 -14.71 -6.87 1.90
CA GLN A 63 -15.90 -7.55 1.43
C GLN A 63 -15.56 -8.65 0.42
N GLN A 64 -14.62 -8.42 -0.48
CA GLN A 64 -14.16 -9.43 -1.43
C GLN A 64 -13.48 -10.60 -0.72
N LEU A 65 -12.63 -10.31 0.27
CA LEU A 65 -11.99 -11.35 1.07
C LEU A 65 -13.02 -12.17 1.84
N ALA A 66 -14.03 -11.52 2.40
CA ALA A 66 -15.10 -12.19 3.16
C ALA A 66 -15.96 -13.09 2.27
N SER A 67 -16.02 -12.83 0.97
CA SER A 67 -16.80 -13.63 0.02
C SER A 67 -16.13 -14.97 -0.35
N LEU A 68 -14.85 -15.13 -0.05
CA LEU A 68 -14.13 -16.37 -0.32
C LEU A 68 -14.63 -17.49 0.60
N SER A 69 -14.78 -18.69 0.04
CA SER A 69 -15.21 -19.84 0.83
C SER A 69 -14.20 -20.19 1.92
N SER A 70 -14.64 -20.17 3.18
CA SER A 70 -13.82 -20.54 4.33
C SER A 70 -13.60 -22.05 4.46
N VAL A 71 -14.32 -22.86 3.68
CA VAL A 71 -14.16 -24.31 3.67
C VAL A 71 -12.80 -24.73 3.10
N ARG A 72 -12.30 -23.98 2.12
CA ARG A 72 -11.03 -24.30 1.48
C ARG A 72 -9.87 -23.77 2.29
N ASN A 73 -8.93 -24.64 2.64
CA ASN A 73 -7.72 -24.30 3.39
C ASN A 73 -6.91 -23.17 2.71
N ARG A 74 -6.75 -23.25 1.39
CA ARG A 74 -6.00 -22.23 0.65
C ARG A 74 -6.62 -20.85 0.78
N ASN A 75 -7.95 -20.74 0.78
CA ASN A 75 -8.64 -19.47 0.97
C ASN A 75 -8.45 -18.93 2.37
N ARG A 76 -8.55 -19.79 3.39
CA ARG A 76 -8.30 -19.39 4.78
C ARG A 76 -6.88 -18.86 4.97
N ASN A 77 -5.90 -19.55 4.39
CA ASN A 77 -4.50 -19.13 4.47
C ASN A 77 -4.26 -17.79 3.79
N PHE A 78 -4.89 -17.58 2.63
CA PHE A 78 -4.79 -16.33 1.92
C PHE A 78 -5.39 -15.17 2.72
N VAL A 79 -6.63 -15.31 3.17
CA VAL A 79 -7.31 -14.28 3.97
C VAL A 79 -6.49 -13.96 5.23
N ARG A 80 -6.03 -14.99 5.94
CA ARG A 80 -5.21 -14.82 7.13
C ARG A 80 -3.93 -14.06 6.84
N SER A 81 -3.28 -14.33 5.72
CA SER A 81 -2.03 -13.67 5.36
C SER A 81 -2.20 -12.17 5.10
N VAL A 82 -3.40 -11.75 4.72
CA VAL A 82 -3.71 -10.33 4.50
C VAL A 82 -4.18 -9.66 5.79
N VAL A 83 -5.20 -10.23 6.43
CA VAL A 83 -5.88 -9.53 7.53
C VAL A 83 -5.09 -9.52 8.83
N ARG A 84 -4.25 -10.54 9.08
CA ARG A 84 -3.47 -10.59 10.32
C ARG A 84 -2.45 -9.45 10.44
N TYR A 85 -2.05 -8.87 9.32
CA TYR A 85 -1.10 -7.76 9.28
C TYR A 85 -1.77 -6.40 9.15
N ALA A 86 -3.09 -6.37 8.94
CA ALA A 86 -3.81 -5.13 8.72
C ALA A 86 -3.95 -4.32 10.01
N SER A 87 -3.71 -3.03 9.89
CA SER A 87 -3.83 -2.09 11.00
C SER A 87 -4.40 -0.78 10.49
N HIS A 88 -5.40 -0.25 11.21
CA HIS A 88 -5.96 1.06 10.89
C HIS A 88 -5.01 2.14 11.40
N VAL A 89 -4.64 3.07 10.52
CA VAL A 89 -3.73 4.17 10.85
C VAL A 89 -4.33 5.48 10.35
N LYS A 90 -4.38 6.45 11.23
CA LYS A 90 -4.87 7.79 10.89
C LYS A 90 -3.67 8.73 10.93
N TYR A 91 -3.47 9.53 9.88
CA TYR A 91 -2.37 10.47 9.92
C TYR A 91 -2.66 11.61 10.89
N ASP A 92 -1.61 12.03 11.60
CA ASP A 92 -1.69 13.08 12.60
C ASP A 92 -1.68 14.49 11.95
N ARG A 93 -1.66 15.52 12.77
CA ARG A 93 -1.64 16.92 12.29
C ARG A 93 -0.44 17.23 11.41
N GLN A 94 0.64 16.49 11.58
CA GLN A 94 1.86 16.66 10.79
C GLN A 94 1.90 15.73 9.57
N GLY A 95 0.84 14.96 9.34
CA GLY A 95 0.74 14.07 8.20
C GLY A 95 1.45 12.73 8.38
N ARG A 96 1.71 12.31 9.60
CA ARG A 96 2.49 11.09 9.89
C ARG A 96 1.59 9.93 10.29
N ILE A 97 1.97 8.74 9.86
CA ILE A 97 1.39 7.47 10.33
C ILE A 97 2.47 6.64 11.03
N ILE A 98 2.03 5.70 11.86
CA ILE A 98 2.94 4.75 12.51
C ILE A 98 3.00 3.47 11.67
N VAL A 99 4.22 3.00 11.40
CA VAL A 99 4.44 1.70 10.76
C VAL A 99 4.61 0.66 11.86
N PRO A 100 3.71 -0.33 11.97
CA PRO A 100 3.83 -1.38 12.98
C PRO A 100 5.13 -2.20 12.84
N ASP A 101 5.66 -2.67 13.96
CA ASP A 101 6.95 -3.39 13.99
C ASP A 101 6.93 -4.65 13.12
N ASN A 102 5.84 -5.42 13.13
CA ASN A 102 5.73 -6.63 12.32
C ASN A 102 5.79 -6.34 10.82
N LEU A 103 5.25 -5.20 10.40
CA LEU A 103 5.29 -4.77 9.00
C LEU A 103 6.66 -4.23 8.63
N LYS A 104 7.31 -3.53 9.55
CA LYS A 104 8.71 -3.10 9.37
C LYS A 104 9.61 -4.31 9.10
N LEU A 105 9.43 -5.34 9.90
CA LEU A 105 10.20 -6.59 9.74
C LEU A 105 9.91 -7.27 8.42
N TYR A 106 8.63 -7.42 8.07
CA TYR A 106 8.21 -8.05 6.81
C TYR A 106 8.82 -7.37 5.59
N SER A 107 8.82 -6.04 5.57
CA SER A 107 9.28 -5.23 4.44
C SER A 107 10.78 -4.97 4.43
N SER A 108 11.50 -5.36 5.48
CA SER A 108 12.92 -5.05 5.69
C SER A 108 13.21 -3.55 5.72
N ILE A 109 12.22 -2.75 6.05
CA ILE A 109 12.41 -1.30 6.20
C ILE A 109 13.18 -1.04 7.49
N LYS A 110 14.25 -0.24 7.39
CA LYS A 110 15.06 0.16 8.54
C LYS A 110 14.79 1.61 8.91
N LYS A 111 15.21 2.52 8.07
CA LYS A 111 15.00 3.96 8.26
C LYS A 111 14.40 4.61 7.03
N ASP A 112 15.07 4.52 5.90
CA ASP A 112 14.61 5.12 4.66
C ASP A 112 13.47 4.31 4.05
N VAL A 113 12.49 5.01 3.50
CA VAL A 113 11.34 4.41 2.83
C VAL A 113 11.10 5.10 1.49
N LEU A 114 10.71 4.32 0.51
CA LEU A 114 10.24 4.81 -0.78
C LEU A 114 8.73 4.67 -0.83
N ILE A 115 8.05 5.78 -1.05
CA ILE A 115 6.58 5.83 -1.06
C ILE A 115 6.13 6.03 -2.48
N ILE A 116 5.34 5.11 -3.01
CA ILE A 116 4.91 5.10 -4.41
C ILE A 116 3.40 5.13 -4.50
N GLY A 117 2.87 6.09 -5.26
CA GLY A 117 1.45 6.12 -5.57
C GLY A 117 1.08 5.07 -6.60
N MET A 118 0.09 4.25 -6.28
CA MET A 118 -0.39 3.14 -7.12
C MET A 118 -1.86 3.32 -7.48
N ILE A 119 -2.23 4.51 -7.89
CA ILE A 119 -3.55 4.93 -8.35
C ILE A 119 -4.57 5.01 -7.22
N ASN A 120 -5.06 3.89 -6.72
CA ASN A 120 -6.06 3.84 -5.65
C ASN A 120 -5.49 3.40 -4.29
N LYS A 121 -4.19 3.20 -4.23
CA LYS A 121 -3.46 2.79 -3.02
C LYS A 121 -2.04 3.32 -3.08
N ILE A 122 -1.30 3.12 -2.01
CA ILE A 122 0.07 3.60 -1.87
C ILE A 122 0.94 2.41 -1.44
N GLU A 123 2.10 2.25 -2.05
CA GLU A 123 3.11 1.28 -1.61
C GLU A 123 4.19 1.95 -0.81
N ILE A 124 4.69 1.25 0.22
CA ILE A 124 5.85 1.68 1.01
C ILE A 124 6.90 0.59 0.92
N TRP A 125 8.08 0.96 0.49
CA TRP A 125 9.17 0.05 0.19
C TRP A 125 10.44 0.38 0.96
N SER A 126 11.20 -0.65 1.29
CA SER A 126 12.62 -0.49 1.52
C SER A 126 13.29 -0.12 0.19
N PRO A 127 14.10 0.97 0.15
CA PRO A 127 14.81 1.34 -1.09
C PRO A 127 15.70 0.22 -1.64
N ASP A 128 16.28 -0.60 -0.77
CA ASP A 128 17.11 -1.73 -1.20
C ASP A 128 16.27 -2.87 -1.80
N LYS A 129 15.08 -3.10 -1.27
CA LYS A 129 14.21 -4.16 -1.79
C LYS A 129 13.65 -3.85 -3.17
N ILE A 130 13.18 -2.63 -3.39
CA ILE A 130 12.57 -2.27 -4.67
C ILE A 130 13.56 -2.38 -5.83
N LYS A 131 14.83 -2.19 -5.60
CA LYS A 131 15.86 -2.34 -6.64
C LYS A 131 15.86 -3.72 -7.29
N LYS A 132 15.46 -4.75 -6.55
CA LYS A 132 15.36 -6.12 -7.08
C LYS A 132 14.21 -6.28 -8.05
N TYR A 133 13.12 -5.54 -7.84
CA TYR A 133 11.91 -5.62 -8.66
C TYR A 133 11.98 -4.70 -9.88
N ASP A 134 12.60 -3.54 -9.78
CA ASP A 134 12.76 -2.59 -10.89
C ASP A 134 13.56 -3.17 -12.07
N LYS A 135 14.39 -4.19 -11.80
CA LYS A 135 15.18 -4.84 -12.84
C LYS A 135 14.40 -5.86 -13.66
N ASN A 136 13.14 -6.12 -13.31
CA ASN A 136 12.38 -7.24 -13.86
C ASN A 136 11.54 -6.89 -15.08
N ILE A 137 11.38 -5.59 -15.39
CA ILE A 137 10.61 -5.20 -16.58
C ILE A 137 11.55 -4.69 -17.67
N SER A 138 11.54 -5.35 -18.83
CA SER A 138 12.30 -4.95 -20.01
C SER A 138 11.48 -3.93 -20.82
N ILE A 139 12.15 -3.26 -21.76
CA ILE A 139 11.47 -2.35 -22.69
C ILE A 139 10.45 -3.12 -23.53
N GLU A 140 10.79 -4.34 -23.97
CA GLU A 140 9.90 -5.19 -24.76
C GLU A 140 8.65 -5.57 -23.96
N GLU A 141 8.84 -5.97 -22.70
CA GLU A 141 7.72 -6.32 -21.80
C GLU A 141 6.85 -5.11 -21.53
N PHE A 142 7.44 -3.94 -21.33
CA PHE A 142 6.70 -2.69 -21.15
C PHE A 142 5.85 -2.38 -22.37
N ASP A 143 6.42 -2.50 -23.57
CA ASP A 143 5.71 -2.23 -24.83
C ASP A 143 4.56 -3.21 -25.04
N ASP A 144 4.77 -4.49 -24.74
CA ASP A 144 3.73 -5.52 -24.86
C ASP A 144 2.55 -5.24 -23.95
N LEU A 145 2.83 -4.87 -22.70
CA LEU A 145 1.78 -4.55 -21.73
C LEU A 145 1.06 -3.25 -22.09
N ALA A 146 1.79 -2.26 -22.60
CA ALA A 146 1.21 -0.99 -23.03
C ALA A 146 0.23 -1.15 -24.20
N ASN A 147 0.42 -2.17 -25.05
CA ASN A 147 -0.49 -2.46 -26.14
C ASN A 147 -1.87 -2.93 -25.67
N ASP A 148 -1.99 -3.44 -24.45
CA ASP A 148 -3.25 -3.90 -23.89
C ASP A 148 -4.15 -2.75 -23.41
N ILE A 149 -3.62 -1.54 -23.37
CA ILE A 149 -4.33 -0.32 -22.98
C ILE A 149 -4.07 0.78 -24.01
N SER A 150 -4.91 1.79 -24.00
CA SER A 150 -4.75 2.96 -24.90
C SER A 150 -3.73 3.94 -24.29
N PHE A 151 -2.48 3.57 -24.44
CA PHE A 151 -1.39 4.35 -23.82
C PHE A 151 -0.96 5.51 -24.68
#